data_950e1b0cbad62e2109a881dc7562a959
#
_entry.id   950e1b0cbad62e2109a881dc7562a959
#
_cell.length_a   1.000
_cell.length_b   1.000
_cell.length_c   1.000
_cell.angle_alpha   90.00
_cell.angle_beta   90.00
_cell.angle_gamma   90.00
#
_symmetry.space_group_name_H-M   'P 1'
#
loop_
_entity.id
_entity.type
_entity.pdbx_description
1 polymer ?
#
loop_
_entity_poly.entity_id
_entity_poly.type
_entity_poly.pdbx_seq_one_letter_code
_entity_poly.pdbx_strand_id
1 'polypeptide(L)'
;MAALRRRGAAVVVLDVSAPAGDVPWVKVDLADPQAADDAVHQAVELVGPLGAVVTAAGTDACGRLDDVTLTDWTRVVAVNLVGTAAVVRAALPSLRRTRGKVVTVASTLGLKAVGDATAYCASKFGVVGFTRALAAETAGEVGVTLLVPGGMRTRFFDGRTEQYRPGPDAQLNDPSDVAEAVVFALSQPAGCEVRELVVAVSTEPSWP
;
A
#
# COMPACT_ATOMS: atom_id res chain seq x y z
N MET A 1 -8.74 -1.30 7.07
CA MET A 1 -9.58 -0.41 7.87
C MET A 1 -10.50 -1.18 8.82
N ALA A 2 -11.53 -1.90 8.36
CA ALA A 2 -12.48 -2.60 9.25
C ALA A 2 -11.80 -3.55 10.25
N ALA A 3 -10.81 -4.33 9.83
CA ALA A 3 -10.07 -5.25 10.70
C ALA A 3 -9.36 -4.54 11.88
N LEU A 4 -8.75 -3.39 11.64
CA LEU A 4 -8.11 -2.57 12.68
C LEU A 4 -9.13 -1.97 13.65
N ARG A 5 -10.26 -1.45 13.12
CA ARG A 5 -11.34 -0.92 13.98
C ARG A 5 -11.95 -1.99 14.90
N ARG A 6 -12.12 -3.23 14.42
CA ARG A 6 -12.56 -4.36 15.28
C ARG A 6 -11.61 -4.65 16.43
N ARG A 7 -10.34 -4.26 16.30
CA ARG A 7 -9.31 -4.36 17.37
C ARG A 7 -9.20 -3.10 18.23
N GLY A 8 -10.15 -2.16 18.11
CA GLY A 8 -10.17 -0.92 18.90
C GLY A 8 -9.24 0.19 18.44
N ALA A 9 -8.62 0.06 17.26
CA ALA A 9 -7.76 1.11 16.73
C ALA A 9 -8.59 2.32 16.25
N ALA A 10 -8.15 3.54 16.60
CA ALA A 10 -8.57 4.75 15.91
C ALA A 10 -7.97 4.75 14.52
N VAL A 11 -8.78 4.93 13.49
CA VAL A 11 -8.37 4.86 12.08
C VAL A 11 -8.81 6.12 11.37
N VAL A 12 -7.88 6.74 10.62
CA VAL A 12 -8.16 7.78 9.64
C VAL A 12 -7.73 7.27 8.26
N VAL A 13 -8.49 7.62 7.23
CA VAL A 13 -8.23 7.20 5.85
C VAL A 13 -7.74 8.39 5.03
N LEU A 14 -6.69 8.21 4.25
CA LEU A 14 -6.21 9.14 3.23
C LEU A 14 -6.53 8.53 1.87
N ASP A 15 -7.43 9.14 1.11
CA ASP A 15 -7.89 8.60 -0.19
C ASP A 15 -8.42 9.74 -1.08
N VAL A 16 -8.47 9.51 -2.38
CA VAL A 16 -9.15 10.41 -3.33
C VAL A 16 -10.68 10.35 -3.18
N SER A 17 -11.20 9.26 -2.63
CA SER A 17 -12.63 8.97 -2.47
C SER A 17 -12.97 8.71 -1.00
N ALA A 18 -14.15 9.16 -0.59
CA ALA A 18 -14.64 8.87 0.76
C ALA A 18 -14.75 7.35 1.01
N PRO A 19 -14.27 6.86 2.16
CA PRO A 19 -14.44 5.46 2.52
C PRO A 19 -15.90 5.13 2.81
N ALA A 20 -16.27 3.86 2.71
CA ALA A 20 -17.58 3.41 3.17
C ALA A 20 -17.67 3.47 4.71
N GLY A 21 -18.84 3.91 5.21
CA GLY A 21 -19.13 4.02 6.65
C GLY A 21 -18.56 5.29 7.29
N ASP A 22 -18.84 5.43 8.57
CA ASP A 22 -18.42 6.57 9.40
C ASP A 22 -16.98 6.37 9.88
N VAL A 23 -16.02 6.84 9.09
CA VAL A 23 -14.58 6.80 9.39
C VAL A 23 -13.99 8.15 9.07
N PRO A 24 -13.25 8.78 9.99
CA PRO A 24 -12.49 9.99 9.67
C PRO A 24 -11.64 9.79 8.42
N TRP A 25 -11.66 10.76 7.51
CA TRP A 25 -10.85 10.69 6.31
C TRP A 25 -10.41 12.06 5.84
N VAL A 26 -9.31 12.08 5.14
CA VAL A 26 -8.75 13.26 4.48
C VAL A 26 -8.74 12.98 2.97
N LYS A 27 -9.37 13.86 2.20
CA LYS A 27 -9.33 13.75 0.73
C LYS A 27 -7.95 14.18 0.24
N VAL A 28 -7.25 13.28 -0.45
CA VAL A 28 -5.92 13.56 -1.01
C VAL A 28 -5.65 12.73 -2.26
N ASP A 29 -5.01 13.35 -3.25
CA ASP A 29 -4.39 12.64 -4.36
C ASP A 29 -2.90 12.44 -4.05
N LEU A 30 -2.48 11.20 -3.84
CA LEU A 30 -1.10 10.87 -3.50
C LEU A 30 -0.12 11.04 -4.67
N ALA A 31 -0.60 11.40 -5.87
CA ALA A 31 0.29 11.83 -6.95
C ALA A 31 0.94 13.19 -6.66
N ASP A 32 0.40 13.97 -5.71
CA ASP A 32 0.96 15.22 -5.21
C ASP A 32 1.66 14.95 -3.85
N PRO A 33 3.00 14.96 -3.79
CA PRO A 33 3.73 14.68 -2.57
C PRO A 33 3.52 15.72 -1.46
N GLN A 34 3.26 17.00 -1.83
CA GLN A 34 2.98 18.04 -0.83
C GLN A 34 1.60 17.84 -0.21
N ALA A 35 0.60 17.55 -1.04
CA ALA A 35 -0.73 17.21 -0.54
C ALA A 35 -0.72 15.97 0.36
N ALA A 36 0.12 14.97 0.04
CA ALA A 36 0.30 13.79 0.88
C ALA A 36 0.90 14.13 2.26
N ASP A 37 1.90 15.03 2.31
CA ASP A 37 2.51 15.51 3.56
C ASP A 37 1.47 16.26 4.42
N ASP A 38 0.74 17.20 3.82
CA ASP A 38 -0.31 17.99 4.50
C ASP A 38 -1.43 17.07 5.03
N ALA A 39 -1.83 16.06 4.27
CA ALA A 39 -2.86 15.11 4.67
C ALA A 39 -2.45 14.25 5.88
N VAL A 40 -1.18 13.89 6.00
CA VAL A 40 -0.66 13.19 7.18
C VAL A 40 -0.71 14.09 8.42
N HIS A 41 -0.37 15.38 8.29
CA HIS A 41 -0.48 16.32 9.39
C HIS A 41 -1.96 16.47 9.86
N GLN A 42 -2.90 16.62 8.92
CA GLN A 42 -4.33 16.63 9.23
C GLN A 42 -4.79 15.32 9.91
N ALA A 43 -4.28 14.17 9.45
CA ALA A 43 -4.59 12.89 10.09
C ALA A 43 -4.12 12.85 11.55
N VAL A 44 -2.93 13.38 11.87
CA VAL A 44 -2.43 13.50 13.24
C VAL A 44 -3.32 14.42 14.09
N GLU A 45 -3.83 15.50 13.53
CA GLU A 45 -4.78 16.39 14.21
C GLU A 45 -6.12 15.67 14.55
N LEU A 46 -6.59 14.80 13.64
CA LEU A 46 -7.84 14.09 13.80
C LEU A 46 -7.79 12.93 14.82
N VAL A 47 -6.70 12.17 14.85
CA VAL A 47 -6.62 10.93 15.65
C VAL A 47 -5.49 10.91 16.67
N GLY A 48 -4.71 11.98 16.76
CA GLY A 48 -3.54 12.05 17.64
C GLY A 48 -2.31 11.35 17.05
N PRO A 49 -1.29 11.10 17.86
CA PRO A 49 -0.04 10.49 17.42
C PRO A 49 -0.26 9.13 16.73
N LEU A 50 0.34 8.95 15.56
CA LEU A 50 0.20 7.72 14.76
C LEU A 50 0.99 6.58 15.39
N GLY A 51 0.32 5.48 15.70
CA GLY A 51 0.94 4.22 16.09
C GLY A 51 1.27 3.31 14.91
N ALA A 52 0.61 3.51 13.76
CA ALA A 52 0.89 2.76 12.55
C ALA A 52 0.50 3.53 11.29
N VAL A 53 1.16 3.19 10.19
CA VAL A 53 0.81 3.63 8.82
C VAL A 53 0.74 2.41 7.91
N VAL A 54 -0.30 2.34 7.09
CA VAL A 54 -0.46 1.31 6.05
C VAL A 54 -0.65 2.01 4.71
N THR A 55 0.30 1.87 3.79
CA THR A 55 0.22 2.47 2.45
C THR A 55 -0.36 1.47 1.46
N ALA A 56 -1.67 1.49 1.28
CA ALA A 56 -2.41 0.57 0.41
C ALA A 56 -2.96 1.23 -0.87
N ALA A 57 -2.77 2.53 -1.05
CA ALA A 57 -3.15 3.21 -2.28
C ALA A 57 -2.34 2.68 -3.47
N GLY A 58 -3.01 2.55 -4.61
CA GLY A 58 -2.35 2.10 -5.82
C GLY A 58 -3.26 2.24 -7.03
N THR A 59 -2.63 2.50 -8.17
CA THR A 59 -3.26 2.58 -9.49
C THR A 59 -2.42 1.84 -10.51
N ASP A 60 -2.97 1.66 -11.71
CA ASP A 60 -2.31 0.96 -12.81
C ASP A 60 -2.63 1.63 -14.16
N ALA A 61 -1.78 1.34 -15.15
CA ALA A 61 -1.96 1.66 -16.55
C ALA A 61 -1.46 0.48 -17.37
N CYS A 62 -2.38 -0.43 -17.73
CA CYS A 62 -2.07 -1.64 -18.48
C CYS A 62 -1.92 -1.32 -19.97
N GLY A 63 -0.92 -1.92 -20.60
CA GLY A 63 -0.64 -1.81 -22.02
C GLY A 63 0.86 -1.94 -22.32
N ARG A 64 1.18 -2.14 -23.60
CA ARG A 64 2.56 -2.09 -24.07
C ARG A 64 3.14 -0.70 -23.78
N LEU A 65 4.44 -0.61 -23.59
CA LEU A 65 5.11 0.66 -23.26
C LEU A 65 4.85 1.78 -24.28
N ASP A 66 4.72 1.43 -25.55
CA ASP A 66 4.44 2.34 -26.66
C ASP A 66 2.96 2.74 -26.79
N ASP A 67 2.05 2.00 -26.13
CA ASP A 67 0.61 2.28 -26.11
C ASP A 67 0.16 3.08 -24.87
N VAL A 68 0.92 3.00 -23.76
CA VAL A 68 0.63 3.75 -22.54
C VAL A 68 1.23 5.15 -22.62
N THR A 69 0.41 6.19 -22.39
CA THR A 69 0.92 7.56 -22.39
C THR A 69 1.96 7.77 -21.28
N LEU A 70 2.95 8.62 -21.51
CA LEU A 70 3.95 8.93 -20.47
C LEU A 70 3.30 9.58 -19.25
N THR A 71 2.19 10.30 -19.44
CA THR A 71 1.41 10.88 -18.34
C THR A 71 0.82 9.80 -17.44
N ASP A 72 0.16 8.78 -18.02
CA ASP A 72 -0.42 7.67 -17.26
C ASP A 72 0.67 6.83 -16.61
N TRP A 73 1.74 6.55 -17.33
CA TRP A 73 2.91 5.82 -16.81
C TRP A 73 3.49 6.53 -15.58
N THR A 74 3.73 7.84 -15.70
CA THR A 74 4.29 8.67 -14.62
C THR A 74 3.32 8.74 -13.43
N ARG A 75 2.00 8.84 -13.69
CA ARG A 75 0.99 8.85 -12.63
C ARG A 75 1.02 7.58 -11.79
N VAL A 76 1.19 6.40 -12.41
CA VAL A 76 1.31 5.13 -11.67
C VAL A 76 2.49 5.18 -10.70
N VAL A 77 3.66 5.63 -11.16
CA VAL A 77 4.85 5.76 -10.30
C VAL A 77 4.63 6.82 -9.22
N ALA A 78 4.03 7.96 -9.57
CA ALA A 78 3.75 9.04 -8.62
C ALA A 78 2.84 8.56 -7.48
N VAL A 79 1.73 7.89 -7.78
CA VAL A 79 0.80 7.39 -6.75
C VAL A 79 1.43 6.25 -5.95
N ASN A 80 1.92 5.21 -6.65
CA ASN A 80 2.27 3.95 -5.98
C ASN A 80 3.58 4.02 -5.19
N LEU A 81 4.56 4.78 -5.69
CA LEU A 81 5.89 4.85 -5.10
C LEU A 81 6.16 6.19 -4.42
N VAL A 82 6.04 7.30 -5.15
CA VAL A 82 6.35 8.62 -4.58
C VAL A 82 5.36 8.98 -3.48
N GLY A 83 4.06 8.75 -3.69
CA GLY A 83 3.01 8.96 -2.68
C GLY A 83 3.21 8.07 -1.44
N THR A 84 3.59 6.80 -1.64
CA THR A 84 3.97 5.91 -0.52
C THR A 84 5.12 6.51 0.29
N ALA A 85 6.18 6.96 -0.38
CA ALA A 85 7.33 7.56 0.29
C ALA A 85 6.98 8.87 1.00
N ALA A 86 6.15 9.73 0.39
CA ALA A 86 5.71 10.99 0.98
C ALA A 86 4.90 10.77 2.27
N VAL A 87 3.89 9.89 2.22
CA VAL A 87 3.08 9.54 3.41
C VAL A 87 3.95 8.98 4.54
N VAL A 88 4.84 8.05 4.23
CA VAL A 88 5.72 7.45 5.25
C VAL A 88 6.67 8.50 5.84
N ARG A 89 7.31 9.32 4.99
CA ARG A 89 8.22 10.39 5.42
C ARG A 89 7.53 11.36 6.37
N ALA A 90 6.34 11.84 6.04
CA ALA A 90 5.57 12.75 6.87
C ALA A 90 5.16 12.12 8.22
N ALA A 91 4.89 10.81 8.23
CA ALA A 91 4.51 10.09 9.43
C ALA A 91 5.69 9.74 10.37
N LEU A 92 6.92 9.64 9.86
CA LEU A 92 8.09 9.19 10.63
C LEU A 92 8.28 9.93 11.96
N PRO A 93 8.15 11.27 12.07
CA PRO A 93 8.29 11.95 13.35
C PRO A 93 7.30 11.47 14.40
N SER A 94 6.06 11.16 14.00
CA SER A 94 5.04 10.62 14.91
C SER A 94 5.35 9.16 15.26
N LEU A 95 5.69 8.34 14.28
CA LEU A 95 5.99 6.92 14.47
C LEU A 95 7.23 6.69 15.36
N ARG A 96 8.25 7.53 15.24
CA ARG A 96 9.41 7.47 16.15
C ARG A 96 9.03 7.70 17.62
N ARG A 97 8.16 8.71 17.88
CA ARG A 97 7.69 8.98 19.25
C ARG A 97 6.87 7.85 19.84
N THR A 98 6.09 7.15 19.02
CA THR A 98 5.20 6.07 19.46
C THR A 98 5.87 4.68 19.38
N ARG A 99 7.08 4.57 18.84
CA ARG A 99 7.70 3.31 18.42
C ARG A 99 6.75 2.51 17.52
N GLY A 100 6.13 3.24 16.59
CA GLY A 100 5.09 2.74 15.71
C GLY A 100 5.60 1.85 14.60
N LYS A 101 4.70 1.52 13.68
CA LYS A 101 4.98 0.58 12.58
C LYS A 101 4.50 1.09 11.24
N VAL A 102 5.22 0.69 10.20
CA VAL A 102 4.85 0.91 8.79
C VAL A 102 4.56 -0.44 8.13
N VAL A 103 3.46 -0.54 7.40
CA VAL A 103 3.21 -1.63 6.45
C VAL A 103 3.06 -1.03 5.06
N THR A 104 3.98 -1.34 4.17
CA THR A 104 3.85 -0.95 2.76
C THR A 104 3.26 -2.10 1.95
N VAL A 105 2.33 -1.79 1.08
CA VAL A 105 1.69 -2.77 0.21
C VAL A 105 2.33 -2.74 -1.18
N ALA A 106 3.19 -3.72 -1.46
CA ALA A 106 3.74 -3.95 -2.79
C ALA A 106 2.77 -4.79 -3.66
N SER A 107 3.27 -5.83 -4.27
CA SER A 107 2.54 -6.83 -5.08
C SER A 107 3.49 -7.96 -5.41
N THR A 108 2.99 -9.14 -5.77
CA THR A 108 3.77 -10.19 -6.45
C THR A 108 4.44 -9.64 -7.72
N LEU A 109 3.80 -8.68 -8.41
CA LEU A 109 4.41 -7.94 -9.53
C LEU A 109 5.49 -6.91 -9.12
N GLY A 110 5.82 -6.82 -7.85
CA GLY A 110 7.04 -6.17 -7.33
C GLY A 110 8.23 -7.13 -7.19
N LEU A 111 8.02 -8.42 -7.44
CA LEU A 111 9.04 -9.48 -7.38
C LEU A 111 9.21 -10.19 -8.71
N LYS A 112 8.13 -10.32 -9.50
CA LYS A 112 8.11 -10.94 -10.82
C LYS A 112 7.50 -9.98 -11.83
N ALA A 113 8.26 -9.56 -12.82
CA ALA A 113 7.76 -8.68 -13.88
C ALA A 113 6.96 -9.44 -14.93
N VAL A 114 5.96 -8.76 -15.50
CA VAL A 114 5.15 -9.26 -16.63
C VAL A 114 5.07 -8.20 -17.72
N GLY A 115 4.77 -8.62 -18.95
CA GLY A 115 4.48 -7.70 -20.05
C GLY A 115 3.24 -6.84 -19.78
N ASP A 116 3.08 -5.77 -20.55
CA ASP A 116 1.95 -4.84 -20.51
C ASP A 116 1.66 -4.19 -19.14
N ALA A 117 2.64 -4.20 -18.23
CA ALA A 117 2.57 -3.67 -16.88
C ALA A 117 3.84 -2.93 -16.45
N THR A 118 4.56 -2.28 -17.38
CA THR A 118 5.87 -1.67 -17.10
C THR A 118 5.82 -0.62 -16.00
N ALA A 119 4.80 0.26 -15.99
CA ALA A 119 4.64 1.28 -14.95
C ALA A 119 4.36 0.64 -13.58
N TYR A 120 3.43 -0.32 -13.55
CA TYR A 120 3.04 -0.99 -12.31
C TYR A 120 4.20 -1.80 -11.73
N CYS A 121 4.86 -2.64 -12.55
CA CYS A 121 6.03 -3.39 -12.12
C CYS A 121 7.12 -2.46 -11.60
N ALA A 122 7.49 -1.41 -12.35
CA ALA A 122 8.49 -0.44 -11.91
C ALA A 122 8.14 0.17 -10.56
N SER A 123 6.88 0.58 -10.37
CA SER A 123 6.43 1.17 -9.11
C SER A 123 6.49 0.17 -7.95
N LYS A 124 6.06 -1.09 -8.15
CA LYS A 124 5.99 -2.09 -7.08
C LYS A 124 7.37 -2.69 -6.74
N PHE A 125 8.28 -2.86 -7.72
CA PHE A 125 9.69 -3.12 -7.44
C PHE A 125 10.33 -1.96 -6.67
N GLY A 126 9.98 -0.71 -7.01
CA GLY A 126 10.40 0.47 -6.27
C GLY A 126 9.93 0.45 -4.81
N VAL A 127 8.67 0.07 -4.55
CA VAL A 127 8.13 -0.07 -3.18
C VAL A 127 8.89 -1.15 -2.41
N VAL A 128 9.24 -2.28 -3.03
CA VAL A 128 10.07 -3.32 -2.39
C VAL A 128 11.41 -2.76 -1.96
N GLY A 129 12.14 -2.10 -2.88
CA GLY A 129 13.44 -1.48 -2.58
C GLY A 129 13.34 -0.40 -1.50
N PHE A 130 12.35 0.50 -1.64
CA PHE A 130 12.06 1.55 -0.66
C PHE A 130 11.84 0.97 0.74
N THR A 131 10.99 -0.06 0.86
CA THR A 131 10.63 -0.65 2.15
C THR A 131 11.83 -1.30 2.83
N ARG A 132 12.65 -2.03 2.07
CA ARG A 132 13.86 -2.67 2.61
C ARG A 132 14.88 -1.63 3.08
N ALA A 133 15.07 -0.55 2.32
CA ALA A 133 15.94 0.56 2.72
C ALA A 133 15.42 1.26 3.98
N LEU A 134 14.12 1.59 4.01
CA LEU A 134 13.47 2.19 5.17
C LEU A 134 13.65 1.34 6.43
N ALA A 135 13.48 0.02 6.32
CA ALA A 135 13.64 -0.90 7.44
C ALA A 135 15.07 -0.87 8.01
N ALA A 136 16.08 -0.65 7.18
CA ALA A 136 17.47 -0.49 7.63
C ALA A 136 17.71 0.88 8.27
N GLU A 137 17.13 1.95 7.70
CA GLU A 137 17.28 3.32 8.21
C GLU A 137 16.59 3.54 9.56
N THR A 138 15.49 2.83 9.82
CA THR A 138 14.67 3.01 11.03
C THR A 138 14.81 1.88 12.04
N ALA A 139 15.84 1.04 11.87
CA ALA A 139 16.08 -0.11 12.72
C ALA A 139 16.14 0.26 14.21
N GLY A 140 15.30 -0.42 15.02
CA GLY A 140 15.19 -0.16 16.47
C GLY A 140 14.31 1.05 16.84
N GLU A 141 13.85 1.87 15.88
CA GLU A 141 13.01 3.04 16.10
C GLU A 141 11.57 2.81 15.65
N VAL A 142 11.39 2.35 14.40
CA VAL A 142 10.10 2.12 13.76
C VAL A 142 10.10 0.75 13.09
N GLY A 143 9.11 -0.08 13.39
CA GLY A 143 8.95 -1.38 12.74
C GLY A 143 8.49 -1.22 11.29
N VAL A 144 9.07 -1.99 10.37
CA VAL A 144 8.73 -1.89 8.93
C VAL A 144 8.45 -3.27 8.35
N THR A 145 7.28 -3.40 7.74
CA THR A 145 6.82 -4.62 7.07
C THR A 145 6.56 -4.36 5.59
N LEU A 146 7.13 -5.19 4.74
CA LEU A 146 6.78 -5.31 3.34
C LEU A 146 5.66 -6.34 3.20
N LEU A 147 4.47 -5.93 2.78
CA LEU A 147 3.37 -6.82 2.43
C LEU A 147 3.33 -6.99 0.90
N VAL A 148 3.35 -8.24 0.47
CA VAL A 148 3.36 -8.63 -0.95
C VAL A 148 2.10 -9.47 -1.24
N PRO A 149 0.96 -8.84 -1.57
CA PRO A 149 -0.23 -9.57 -1.95
C PRO A 149 -0.16 -10.02 -3.41
N GLY A 150 -0.76 -11.18 -3.70
CA GLY A 150 -1.22 -11.55 -5.03
C GLY A 150 -2.47 -10.77 -5.44
N GLY A 151 -3.10 -11.16 -6.54
CA GLY A 151 -4.35 -10.55 -6.99
C GLY A 151 -5.42 -10.56 -5.90
N MET A 152 -6.13 -9.43 -5.71
CA MET A 152 -7.19 -9.29 -4.72
C MET A 152 -8.53 -8.93 -5.38
N ARG A 153 -9.63 -9.44 -4.86
CA ARG A 153 -10.99 -9.12 -5.30
C ARG A 153 -11.40 -7.73 -4.83
N THR A 154 -10.97 -6.71 -5.59
CA THR A 154 -11.22 -5.30 -5.32
C THR A 154 -11.60 -4.57 -6.59
N ARG A 155 -12.00 -3.30 -6.48
CA ARG A 155 -12.26 -2.43 -7.63
C ARG A 155 -11.00 -2.03 -8.42
N PHE A 156 -9.82 -2.50 -8.04
CA PHE A 156 -8.56 -2.19 -8.71
C PHE A 156 -8.56 -2.54 -10.21
N PHE A 157 -9.34 -3.54 -10.60
CA PHE A 157 -9.44 -4.01 -11.98
C PHE A 157 -10.56 -3.34 -12.79
N ASP A 158 -11.45 -2.56 -12.15
CA ASP A 158 -12.69 -2.05 -12.80
C ASP A 158 -12.42 -1.15 -14.01
N GLY A 159 -11.37 -0.33 -13.96
CA GLY A 159 -10.98 0.59 -15.04
C GLY A 159 -10.21 -0.04 -16.20
N ARG A 160 -9.85 -1.32 -16.11
CA ARG A 160 -9.07 -2.00 -17.16
C ARG A 160 -9.93 -2.42 -18.35
N THR A 161 -9.31 -2.45 -19.53
CA THR A 161 -9.91 -3.11 -20.69
C THR A 161 -10.05 -4.62 -20.44
N GLU A 162 -10.99 -5.28 -21.12
CA GLU A 162 -11.36 -6.67 -20.85
C GLU A 162 -10.17 -7.64 -20.84
N GLN A 163 -9.25 -7.48 -21.78
CA GLN A 163 -8.04 -8.32 -21.90
C GLN A 163 -7.12 -8.27 -20.68
N TYR A 164 -7.21 -7.22 -19.86
CA TYR A 164 -6.39 -7.03 -18.65
C TYR A 164 -7.18 -7.23 -17.35
N ARG A 165 -8.44 -7.61 -17.44
CA ARG A 165 -9.25 -8.00 -16.28
C ARG A 165 -8.98 -9.46 -15.92
N PRO A 166 -9.05 -9.81 -14.64
CA PRO A 166 -9.06 -11.22 -14.25
C PRO A 166 -10.20 -11.96 -14.96
N GLY A 167 -9.90 -13.12 -15.52
CA GLY A 167 -10.91 -13.98 -16.13
C GLY A 167 -11.98 -14.44 -15.11
N PRO A 168 -13.11 -15.01 -15.57
CA PRO A 168 -14.21 -15.42 -14.70
C PRO A 168 -13.82 -16.49 -13.68
N ASP A 169 -12.83 -17.30 -14.00
CA ASP A 169 -12.32 -18.37 -13.12
C ASP A 169 -11.09 -17.95 -12.31
N ALA A 170 -10.68 -16.67 -12.37
CA ALA A 170 -9.50 -16.21 -11.66
C ALA A 170 -9.70 -16.32 -10.15
N GLN A 171 -8.81 -17.06 -9.51
CA GLN A 171 -8.76 -17.11 -8.05
C GLN A 171 -8.04 -15.86 -7.54
N LEU A 172 -8.74 -15.08 -6.72
CA LEU A 172 -8.23 -13.86 -6.14
C LEU A 172 -8.36 -13.92 -4.61
N ASN A 173 -7.40 -13.34 -3.91
CA ASN A 173 -7.50 -13.19 -2.46
C ASN A 173 -8.73 -12.37 -2.07
N ASP A 174 -9.37 -12.73 -0.97
CA ASP A 174 -10.32 -11.83 -0.32
C ASP A 174 -9.53 -10.69 0.36
N PRO A 175 -9.93 -9.41 0.15
CA PRO A 175 -9.26 -8.29 0.81
C PRO A 175 -9.27 -8.39 2.35
N SER A 176 -10.24 -9.10 2.93
CA SER A 176 -10.30 -9.30 4.39
C SER A 176 -9.17 -10.21 4.88
N ASP A 177 -8.76 -11.22 4.13
CA ASP A 177 -7.66 -12.12 4.49
C ASP A 177 -6.31 -11.37 4.46
N VAL A 178 -6.13 -10.54 3.44
CA VAL A 178 -4.95 -9.67 3.36
C VAL A 178 -4.95 -8.63 4.49
N ALA A 179 -6.11 -8.12 4.88
CA ALA A 179 -6.23 -7.19 6.01
C ALA A 179 -5.90 -7.85 7.36
N GLU A 180 -6.24 -9.13 7.57
CA GLU A 180 -5.83 -9.86 8.78
C GLU A 180 -4.30 -10.08 8.82
N ALA A 181 -3.67 -10.27 7.68
CA ALA A 181 -2.20 -10.32 7.59
C ALA A 181 -1.55 -8.97 8.00
N VAL A 182 -2.15 -7.83 7.60
CA VAL A 182 -1.74 -6.51 8.09
C VAL A 182 -1.88 -6.41 9.62
N VAL A 183 -3.03 -6.83 10.15
CA VAL A 183 -3.27 -6.84 11.60
C VAL A 183 -2.24 -7.70 12.32
N PHE A 184 -1.94 -8.89 11.79
CA PHE A 184 -0.91 -9.76 12.33
C PHE A 184 0.46 -9.07 12.40
N ALA A 185 0.90 -8.43 11.32
CA ALA A 185 2.18 -7.71 11.29
C ALA A 185 2.21 -6.54 12.31
N LEU A 186 1.12 -5.79 12.42
CA LEU A 186 1.02 -4.66 13.34
C LEU A 186 0.92 -5.09 14.81
N SER A 187 0.39 -6.27 15.10
CA SER A 187 0.16 -6.76 16.47
C SER A 187 1.37 -7.39 17.13
N GLN A 188 2.49 -7.53 16.44
CA GLN A 188 3.71 -8.09 17.03
C GLN A 188 4.23 -7.20 18.17
N PRO A 189 4.79 -7.77 19.24
CA PRO A 189 5.33 -6.98 20.35
C PRO A 189 6.49 -6.08 19.90
N ALA A 190 6.81 -5.09 20.71
CA ALA A 190 7.95 -4.21 20.46
C ALA A 190 9.25 -5.01 20.32
N GLY A 191 10.03 -4.69 19.29
CA GLY A 191 11.27 -5.40 18.97
C GLY A 191 11.10 -6.70 18.17
N CYS A 192 9.85 -7.15 17.95
CA CYS A 192 9.52 -8.24 17.03
C CYS A 192 8.87 -7.68 15.79
N GLU A 193 9.45 -7.94 14.63
CA GLU A 193 8.97 -7.40 13.36
C GLU A 193 8.77 -8.51 12.33
N VAL A 194 7.62 -8.51 11.67
CA VAL A 194 7.42 -9.26 10.43
C VAL A 194 8.04 -8.42 9.31
N ARG A 195 9.18 -8.83 8.80
CA ARG A 195 9.91 -8.05 7.78
C ARG A 195 9.25 -8.11 6.41
N GLU A 196 8.87 -9.30 5.98
CA GLU A 196 8.20 -9.52 4.70
C GLU A 196 7.09 -10.55 4.87
N LEU A 197 5.96 -10.31 4.21
CA LEU A 197 4.80 -11.18 4.27
C LEU A 197 4.16 -11.29 2.89
N VAL A 198 4.20 -12.48 2.31
CA VAL A 198 3.51 -12.79 1.04
C VAL A 198 2.16 -13.41 1.35
N VAL A 199 1.12 -12.88 0.73
CA VAL A 199 -0.26 -13.38 0.87
C VAL A 199 -0.84 -13.57 -0.53
N ALA A 200 -0.94 -14.81 -0.95
CA ALA A 200 -1.42 -15.15 -2.28
C ALA A 200 -2.28 -16.42 -2.23
N VAL A 201 -3.19 -16.56 -3.19
CA VAL A 201 -3.87 -17.84 -3.40
C VAL A 201 -2.85 -18.87 -3.85
N SER A 202 -3.10 -20.16 -3.55
CA SER A 202 -2.14 -21.25 -3.86
C SER A 202 -1.84 -21.39 -5.35
N THR A 203 -2.72 -20.86 -6.19
CA THR A 203 -2.61 -20.89 -7.66
C THR A 203 -2.13 -19.56 -8.26
N GLU A 204 -1.58 -18.66 -7.45
CA GLU A 204 -1.15 -17.33 -7.89
C GLU A 204 -0.05 -17.42 -8.98
N PRO A 205 -0.32 -17.04 -10.24
CA PRO A 205 0.62 -17.24 -11.34
C PRO A 205 1.78 -16.25 -11.33
N SER A 206 1.65 -15.16 -10.60
CA SER A 206 2.67 -14.12 -10.45
C SER A 206 3.55 -14.31 -9.21
N TRP A 207 3.38 -15.42 -8.48
CA TRP A 207 4.29 -15.83 -7.43
C TRP A 207 5.18 -16.98 -7.94
N PRO A 208 6.50 -16.92 -7.69
CA PRO A 208 7.44 -17.95 -8.09
C PRO A 208 7.16 -19.26 -7.38
#